data_31d485cccaab4ca770d177cb40dbae8a
#
_entry.id   31d485cccaab4ca770d177cb40dbae8a
#
_cell.length_a   1.000
_cell.length_b   1.000
_cell.length_c   1.000
_cell.angle_alpha   90.00
_cell.angle_beta   90.00
_cell.angle_gamma   90.00
#
_symmetry.space_group_name_H-M   'P 1'
#
loop_
_entity.id
_entity.type
_entity.pdbx_description
1 polymer ?
#
loop_
_entity_poly.entity_id
_entity_poly.type
_entity_poly.pdbx_seq_one_letter_code
_entity_poly.pdbx_strand_id
1 'polypeptide(L)'
;MIPPCAAGLPLMTQISAQIVPNLWFDRQAEEAAAYYIAAFGGNGRIVTTVASHPDSPSPQDVPVVVEFELAGQRFVGINGGPQFQFSEAVSLEVRVSGQDELDRLWAALVDGGSEQPCGWLKDKYGLSWQITPTDYYDLLTEGDDAANARLMSAVLSTHGKFDIAALQAAARG
;
A
#
# COMPACT_ATOMS: atom_id res chain seq x y z
N MET A 1 -32.54 11.85 34.89
CA MET A 1 -32.22 13.14 34.26
C MET A 1 -30.72 13.21 34.16
N ILE A 2 -30.17 12.90 32.98
CA ILE A 2 -28.73 12.90 32.70
C ILE A 2 -28.42 14.31 32.18
N PRO A 3 -27.46 15.06 32.77
CA PRO A 3 -27.11 16.39 32.28
C PRO A 3 -26.46 16.29 30.89
N PRO A 4 -26.65 17.26 29.98
CA PRO A 4 -26.02 17.27 28.69
C PRO A 4 -24.51 17.52 28.85
N CYS A 5 -23.70 16.57 28.44
CA CYS A 5 -22.27 16.73 28.31
C CYS A 5 -21.98 17.52 27.04
N ALA A 6 -22.08 18.83 27.11
CA ALA A 6 -21.63 19.75 26.07
C ALA A 6 -20.48 20.60 26.62
N ALA A 7 -19.38 19.94 26.96
CA ALA A 7 -18.11 20.62 27.02
C ALA A 7 -17.58 20.63 25.57
N GLY A 8 -17.66 21.78 24.90
CA GLY A 8 -17.05 21.98 23.58
C GLY A 8 -15.58 21.59 23.66
N LEU A 9 -15.18 20.61 22.88
CA LEU A 9 -13.77 20.32 22.62
C LEU A 9 -13.13 21.64 22.17
N PRO A 10 -11.96 22.02 22.73
CA PRO A 10 -11.25 23.20 22.26
C PRO A 10 -11.08 23.08 20.74
N LEU A 11 -11.33 24.17 20.01
CA LEU A 11 -11.00 24.24 18.57
C LEU A 11 -9.57 23.75 18.40
N MET A 12 -9.41 22.49 17.99
CA MET A 12 -8.12 21.94 17.67
C MET A 12 -7.56 22.78 16.54
N THR A 13 -6.43 23.44 16.75
CA THR A 13 -5.71 24.13 15.68
C THR A 13 -5.44 23.07 14.61
N GLN A 14 -6.04 23.22 13.44
CA GLN A 14 -5.85 22.29 12.34
C GLN A 14 -4.38 22.33 11.95
N ILE A 15 -3.67 21.23 12.10
CA ILE A 15 -2.28 21.10 11.70
C ILE A 15 -2.27 20.94 10.18
N SER A 16 -1.64 21.87 9.46
CA SER A 16 -1.34 21.70 8.04
C SER A 16 -0.12 20.78 7.92
N ALA A 17 -0.37 19.47 7.83
CA ALA A 17 0.66 18.46 7.75
C ALA A 17 0.35 17.46 6.64
N GLN A 18 1.40 16.94 6.02
CA GLN A 18 1.33 15.83 5.08
C GLN A 18 2.04 14.62 5.70
N ILE A 19 1.40 13.47 5.65
CA ILE A 19 2.05 12.21 6.02
C ILE A 19 2.69 11.64 4.77
N VAL A 20 4.02 11.46 4.80
CA VAL A 20 4.80 10.90 3.70
C VAL A 20 5.45 9.61 4.18
N PRO A 21 5.05 8.43 3.68
CA PRO A 21 5.70 7.17 3.99
C PRO A 21 7.17 7.19 3.54
N ASN A 22 8.06 6.73 4.42
CA ASN A 22 9.48 6.57 4.12
C ASN A 22 9.80 5.09 4.03
N LEU A 23 10.35 4.66 2.90
CA LEU A 23 10.66 3.28 2.57
C LEU A 23 12.18 3.10 2.62
N TRP A 24 12.64 2.18 3.47
CA TRP A 24 14.06 1.90 3.63
C TRP A 24 14.53 0.81 2.67
N PHE A 25 15.54 1.11 1.87
CA PHE A 25 16.21 0.19 0.96
C PHE A 25 17.69 0.07 1.31
N ASP A 26 18.30 -1.05 0.95
CA ASP A 26 19.76 -1.15 0.99
C ASP A 26 20.38 -0.10 0.03
N ARG A 27 20.06 -0.17 -1.26
CA ARG A 27 20.56 0.75 -2.29
C ARG A 27 19.64 0.90 -3.50
N GLN A 28 18.44 0.32 -3.49
CA GLN A 28 17.57 0.17 -4.66
C GLN A 28 16.44 1.20 -4.73
N ALA A 29 16.47 2.28 -3.96
CA ALA A 29 15.33 3.21 -3.86
C ALA A 29 14.93 3.82 -5.21
N GLU A 30 15.89 4.17 -6.09
CA GLU A 30 15.60 4.73 -7.41
C GLU A 30 15.03 3.68 -8.36
N GLU A 31 15.62 2.47 -8.37
CA GLU A 31 15.09 1.33 -9.13
C GLU A 31 13.68 0.96 -8.67
N ALA A 32 13.45 0.90 -7.36
CA ALA A 32 12.14 0.60 -6.78
C ALA A 32 11.09 1.66 -7.16
N ALA A 33 11.43 2.95 -7.07
CA ALA A 33 10.55 4.03 -7.50
C ALA A 33 10.16 3.90 -8.98
N ALA A 34 11.13 3.65 -9.86
CA ALA A 34 10.87 3.45 -11.28
C ALA A 34 10.01 2.20 -11.55
N TYR A 35 10.27 1.11 -10.84
CA TYR A 35 9.47 -0.12 -10.91
C TYR A 35 8.02 0.11 -10.48
N TYR A 36 7.79 0.79 -9.36
CA TYR A 36 6.43 1.11 -8.91
C TYR A 36 5.69 2.01 -9.90
N ILE A 37 6.36 3.05 -10.42
CA ILE A 37 5.77 3.93 -11.44
C ILE A 37 5.35 3.11 -12.67
N ALA A 38 6.18 2.19 -13.12
CA ALA A 38 5.86 1.30 -14.26
C ALA A 38 4.69 0.35 -13.94
N ALA A 39 4.68 -0.28 -12.75
CA ALA A 39 3.60 -1.16 -12.30
C ALA A 39 2.25 -0.44 -12.26
N PHE A 40 2.23 0.84 -11.89
CA PHE A 40 1.06 1.71 -11.90
C PHE A 40 0.76 2.33 -13.28
N GLY A 41 1.33 1.78 -14.36
CA GLY A 41 1.05 2.22 -15.73
C GLY A 41 1.57 3.62 -16.04
N GLY A 42 2.61 4.08 -15.35
CA GLY A 42 3.18 5.42 -15.49
C GLY A 42 2.44 6.50 -14.66
N ASN A 43 1.49 6.11 -13.82
CA ASN A 43 0.80 7.04 -12.91
C ASN A 43 1.67 7.37 -11.70
N GLY A 44 2.76 8.09 -11.94
CA GLY A 44 3.73 8.51 -10.96
C GLY A 44 4.95 9.17 -11.59
N ARG A 45 5.86 9.65 -10.76
CA ARG A 45 7.10 10.28 -11.20
C ARG A 45 8.12 10.34 -10.07
N ILE A 46 9.39 10.32 -10.39
CA ILE A 46 10.44 10.75 -9.45
C ILE A 46 10.36 12.28 -9.36
N VAL A 47 10.31 12.79 -8.14
CA VAL A 47 10.16 14.22 -7.85
C VAL A 47 11.52 14.87 -7.65
N THR A 48 12.34 14.25 -6.80
CA THR A 48 13.71 14.70 -6.55
C THR A 48 14.60 13.57 -6.07
N THR A 49 15.88 13.73 -6.26
CA THR A 49 16.91 12.85 -5.70
C THR A 49 17.94 13.68 -4.95
N VAL A 50 18.44 13.15 -3.83
CA VAL A 50 19.51 13.78 -3.04
C VAL A 50 20.73 12.89 -3.11
N ALA A 51 21.84 13.41 -3.59
CA ALA A 51 23.11 12.68 -3.68
C ALA A 51 23.62 12.29 -2.28
N SER A 52 24.33 11.16 -2.20
CA SER A 52 25.02 10.74 -0.99
C SER A 52 26.14 11.72 -0.63
N HIS A 53 26.31 11.99 0.68
CA HIS A 53 27.43 12.78 1.18
C HIS A 53 28.59 11.83 1.56
N PRO A 54 29.86 12.21 1.34
CA PRO A 54 31.00 11.33 1.70
C PRO A 54 31.03 10.84 3.15
N ASP A 55 30.50 11.64 4.08
CA ASP A 55 30.41 11.28 5.51
C ASP A 55 29.13 10.50 5.87
N SER A 56 28.25 10.24 4.90
CA SER A 56 27.06 9.44 5.11
C SER A 56 27.37 7.95 5.20
N PRO A 57 26.70 7.18 6.07
CA PRO A 57 26.80 5.72 6.08
C PRO A 57 26.12 5.08 4.86
N SER A 58 25.39 5.85 4.07
CA SER A 58 24.70 5.39 2.86
C SER A 58 25.68 5.02 1.75
N PRO A 59 25.32 4.11 0.84
CA PRO A 59 26.14 3.83 -0.35
C PRO A 59 26.40 5.09 -1.16
N GLN A 60 27.68 5.29 -1.60
CA GLN A 60 28.14 6.54 -2.18
C GLN A 60 27.83 6.70 -3.69
N ASP A 61 27.49 5.60 -4.34
CA ASP A 61 27.26 5.52 -5.79
C ASP A 61 25.77 5.59 -6.18
N VAL A 62 24.88 5.77 -5.19
CA VAL A 62 23.44 5.95 -5.39
C VAL A 62 22.94 7.14 -4.59
N PRO A 63 21.79 7.77 -4.97
CA PRO A 63 21.16 8.82 -4.16
C PRO A 63 20.85 8.33 -2.75
N VAL A 64 21.09 9.14 -1.72
CA VAL A 64 20.69 8.81 -0.35
C VAL A 64 19.17 8.86 -0.18
N VAL A 65 18.51 9.78 -0.91
CA VAL A 65 17.06 9.97 -0.88
C VAL A 65 16.52 10.03 -2.31
N VAL A 66 15.42 9.36 -2.54
CA VAL A 66 14.61 9.44 -3.76
C VAL A 66 13.18 9.76 -3.35
N GLU A 67 12.74 10.99 -3.58
CA GLU A 67 11.34 11.37 -3.42
C GLU A 67 10.57 11.08 -4.70
N PHE A 68 9.46 10.35 -4.60
CA PHE A 68 8.62 10.01 -5.74
C PHE A 68 7.13 10.13 -5.40
N GLU A 69 6.34 10.24 -6.43
CA GLU A 69 4.89 10.26 -6.37
C GLU A 69 4.33 9.03 -7.09
N LEU A 70 3.35 8.38 -6.50
CA LEU A 70 2.68 7.21 -7.04
C LEU A 70 1.18 7.35 -6.78
N ALA A 71 0.37 7.38 -7.83
CA ALA A 71 -1.09 7.56 -7.76
C ALA A 71 -1.51 8.76 -6.88
N GLY A 72 -0.76 9.87 -6.94
CA GLY A 72 -0.99 11.08 -6.16
C GLY A 72 -0.45 11.07 -4.72
N GLN A 73 0.03 9.93 -4.23
CA GLN A 73 0.67 9.82 -2.92
C GLN A 73 2.18 10.04 -3.03
N ARG A 74 2.72 10.87 -2.12
CA ARG A 74 4.18 11.07 -1.99
C ARG A 74 4.80 9.97 -1.14
N PHE A 75 5.99 9.55 -1.56
CA PHE A 75 6.86 8.60 -0.86
C PHE A 75 8.30 9.10 -0.86
N VAL A 76 9.07 8.64 0.10
CA VAL A 76 10.51 8.84 0.17
C VAL A 76 11.18 7.47 0.24
N GLY A 77 11.98 7.12 -0.76
CA GLY A 77 12.91 6.00 -0.70
C GLY A 77 14.24 6.45 -0.09
N ILE A 78 14.72 5.72 0.90
CA ILE A 78 16.00 5.98 1.58
C ILE A 78 16.94 4.82 1.27
N ASN A 79 18.09 5.09 0.67
CA ASN A 79 19.19 4.14 0.50
C ASN A 79 20.10 4.20 1.73
N GLY A 80 19.73 3.47 2.77
CA GLY A 80 20.41 3.53 4.08
C GLY A 80 21.26 2.30 4.40
N GLY A 81 21.39 1.35 3.47
CA GLY A 81 22.11 0.10 3.70
C GLY A 81 21.22 -1.04 4.24
N PRO A 82 21.80 -2.23 4.50
CA PRO A 82 21.03 -3.46 4.74
C PRO A 82 20.48 -3.63 6.17
N GLN A 83 20.50 -2.59 7.01
CA GLN A 83 20.18 -2.70 8.44
C GLN A 83 18.71 -3.01 8.72
N PHE A 84 17.80 -2.53 7.86
CA PHE A 84 16.37 -2.74 8.02
C PHE A 84 15.77 -3.47 6.82
N GLN A 85 14.76 -4.26 7.09
CA GLN A 85 14.00 -4.99 6.08
C GLN A 85 12.51 -4.69 6.27
N PHE A 86 11.76 -4.73 5.18
CA PHE A 86 10.32 -4.64 5.24
C PHE A 86 9.71 -5.85 5.94
N SER A 87 8.59 -5.64 6.59
CA SER A 87 7.78 -6.69 7.20
C SER A 87 6.30 -6.44 6.95
N GLU A 88 5.48 -7.45 7.19
CA GLU A 88 4.03 -7.41 7.03
C GLU A 88 3.32 -6.51 8.06
N ALA A 89 4.06 -5.96 9.05
CA ALA A 89 3.50 -5.02 10.01
C ALA A 89 3.05 -3.69 9.38
N VAL A 90 3.57 -3.37 8.19
CA VAL A 90 3.13 -2.26 7.34
C VAL A 90 2.93 -2.77 5.93
N SER A 91 1.82 -2.39 5.31
CA SER A 91 1.51 -2.67 3.92
C SER A 91 0.91 -1.45 3.24
N LEU A 92 1.02 -1.39 1.93
CA LEU A 92 0.36 -0.40 1.10
C LEU A 92 -0.87 -1.03 0.46
N GLU A 93 -2.05 -0.50 0.78
CA GLU A 93 -3.29 -0.93 0.15
C GLU A 93 -3.55 -0.13 -1.12
N VAL A 94 -3.82 -0.84 -2.21
CA VAL A 94 -4.24 -0.26 -3.48
C VAL A 94 -5.64 -0.74 -3.81
N ARG A 95 -6.56 0.19 -3.93
CA ARG A 95 -7.96 -0.08 -4.31
C ARG A 95 -8.12 0.06 -5.80
N VAL A 96 -8.59 -1.00 -6.44
CA VAL A 96 -8.72 -1.09 -7.89
C VAL A 96 -10.16 -1.30 -8.31
N SER A 97 -10.52 -0.79 -9.51
CA SER A 97 -11.85 -0.91 -10.06
C SER A 97 -11.86 -1.98 -11.16
N GLY A 98 -12.35 -3.17 -10.82
CA GLY A 98 -12.51 -4.28 -11.75
C GLY A 98 -11.33 -5.25 -11.80
N GLN A 99 -11.65 -6.45 -12.33
CA GLN A 99 -10.73 -7.59 -12.32
C GLN A 99 -9.50 -7.38 -13.19
N ASP A 100 -9.67 -6.79 -14.38
CA ASP A 100 -8.54 -6.58 -15.31
C ASP A 100 -7.47 -5.66 -14.73
N GLU A 101 -7.88 -4.61 -13.99
CA GLU A 101 -6.94 -3.72 -13.31
C GLU A 101 -6.24 -4.44 -12.15
N LEU A 102 -7.00 -5.21 -11.37
CA LEU A 102 -6.46 -6.04 -10.29
C LEU A 102 -5.40 -7.01 -10.84
N ASP A 103 -5.75 -7.74 -11.88
CA ASP A 103 -4.87 -8.76 -12.47
C ASP A 103 -3.58 -8.16 -13.03
N ARG A 104 -3.68 -7.02 -13.71
CA ARG A 104 -2.53 -6.32 -14.27
C ARG A 104 -1.59 -5.80 -13.17
N LEU A 105 -2.15 -5.14 -12.15
CA LEU A 105 -1.34 -4.59 -11.05
C LEU A 105 -0.72 -5.70 -10.21
N TRP A 106 -1.49 -6.76 -9.93
CA TRP A 106 -1.00 -7.94 -9.23
C TRP A 106 0.19 -8.57 -9.94
N ALA A 107 0.04 -8.86 -11.23
CA ALA A 107 1.10 -9.48 -12.03
C ALA A 107 2.36 -8.60 -12.06
N ALA A 108 2.22 -7.28 -12.14
CA ALA A 108 3.34 -6.36 -12.15
C ALA A 108 4.07 -6.30 -10.80
N LEU A 109 3.33 -6.32 -9.66
CA LEU A 109 3.93 -6.18 -8.33
C LEU A 109 4.47 -7.51 -7.76
N VAL A 110 3.89 -8.65 -8.16
CA VAL A 110 4.35 -9.96 -7.68
C VAL A 110 5.56 -10.49 -8.45
N ASP A 111 5.92 -9.87 -9.57
CA ASP A 111 7.07 -10.29 -10.38
C ASP A 111 8.38 -10.19 -9.59
N GLY A 112 9.03 -11.32 -9.38
CA GLY A 112 10.21 -11.47 -8.53
C GLY A 112 9.93 -11.43 -7.02
N GLY A 113 8.66 -11.35 -6.63
CA GLY A 113 8.17 -11.38 -5.25
C GLY A 113 7.46 -12.67 -4.89
N SER A 114 6.41 -12.58 -4.07
CA SER A 114 5.62 -13.73 -3.62
C SER A 114 4.18 -13.38 -3.31
N GLU A 115 3.27 -14.26 -3.71
CA GLU A 115 1.87 -14.17 -3.30
C GLU A 115 1.70 -14.50 -1.82
N GLN A 116 0.73 -13.86 -1.19
CA GLN A 116 0.33 -14.11 0.19
C GLN A 116 -1.21 -14.25 0.26
N PRO A 117 -1.77 -14.84 1.33
CA PRO A 117 -3.22 -14.98 1.46
C PRO A 117 -3.97 -13.64 1.48
N CYS A 118 -5.27 -13.69 1.20
CA CYS A 118 -6.21 -12.57 1.41
C CYS A 118 -5.92 -11.31 0.60
N GLY A 119 -5.46 -11.45 -0.65
CA GLY A 119 -5.17 -10.29 -1.51
C GLY A 119 -3.86 -9.58 -1.19
N TRP A 120 -3.00 -10.20 -0.39
CA TRP A 120 -1.67 -9.69 -0.09
C TRP A 120 -0.61 -10.28 -1.01
N LEU A 121 0.43 -9.49 -1.24
CA LEU A 121 1.66 -9.93 -1.90
C LEU A 121 2.87 -9.21 -1.29
N LYS A 122 4.06 -9.78 -1.45
CA LYS A 122 5.34 -9.07 -1.32
C LYS A 122 5.92 -8.86 -2.70
N ASP A 123 6.43 -7.65 -2.95
CA ASP A 123 7.20 -7.40 -4.15
C ASP A 123 8.65 -7.90 -4.04
N LYS A 124 9.41 -7.74 -5.11
CA LYS A 124 10.82 -8.18 -5.18
C LYS A 124 11.76 -7.48 -4.19
N TYR A 125 11.32 -6.36 -3.58
CA TYR A 125 12.06 -5.65 -2.52
C TYR A 125 11.60 -6.05 -1.11
N GLY A 126 10.56 -6.89 -1.01
CA GLY A 126 9.98 -7.34 0.24
C GLY A 126 8.92 -6.43 0.84
N LEU A 127 8.55 -5.33 0.16
CA LEU A 127 7.46 -4.46 0.59
C LEU A 127 6.13 -5.18 0.41
N SER A 128 5.29 -5.11 1.44
CA SER A 128 3.96 -5.74 1.43
C SER A 128 2.91 -4.83 0.81
N TRP A 129 2.10 -5.41 -0.06
CA TRP A 129 0.99 -4.77 -0.74
C TRP A 129 -0.30 -5.53 -0.49
N GLN A 130 -1.42 -4.82 -0.48
CA GLN A 130 -2.77 -5.37 -0.53
C GLN A 130 -3.46 -4.82 -1.76
N ILE A 131 -3.99 -5.69 -2.63
CA ILE A 131 -4.73 -5.28 -3.81
C ILE A 131 -6.18 -5.64 -3.60
N THR A 132 -7.00 -4.64 -3.30
CA THR A 132 -8.39 -4.81 -2.91
C THR A 132 -9.34 -4.17 -3.93
N PRO A 133 -10.54 -4.75 -4.16
CA PRO A 133 -11.59 -4.08 -4.92
C PRO A 133 -12.03 -2.78 -4.22
N THR A 134 -12.40 -1.75 -4.99
CA THR A 134 -12.89 -0.47 -4.45
C THR A 134 -14.15 -0.62 -3.61
N ASP A 135 -15.03 -1.58 -3.94
CA ASP A 135 -16.28 -1.88 -3.24
C ASP A 135 -16.11 -2.84 -2.03
N TYR A 136 -14.88 -3.27 -1.73
CA TYR A 136 -14.63 -4.24 -0.67
C TYR A 136 -15.16 -3.79 0.69
N TYR A 137 -14.91 -2.55 1.08
CA TYR A 137 -15.39 -2.02 2.35
C TYR A 137 -16.90 -1.76 2.36
N ASP A 138 -17.47 -1.38 1.23
CA ASP A 138 -18.92 -1.22 1.09
C ASP A 138 -19.61 -2.58 1.27
N LEU A 139 -19.08 -3.64 0.67
CA LEU A 139 -19.56 -5.00 0.86
C LEU A 139 -19.51 -5.46 2.33
N LEU A 140 -18.49 -5.02 3.08
CA LEU A 140 -18.36 -5.33 4.51
C LEU A 140 -19.30 -4.52 5.40
N THR A 141 -19.68 -3.30 5.00
CA THR A 141 -20.45 -2.39 5.86
C THR A 141 -21.96 -2.37 5.56
N GLU A 142 -22.34 -2.68 4.32
CA GLU A 142 -23.74 -2.68 3.86
C GLU A 142 -24.45 -4.02 4.05
N GLY A 143 -23.70 -5.10 4.25
CA GLY A 143 -24.22 -6.44 4.48
C GLY A 143 -24.76 -6.64 5.90
N ASP A 144 -25.65 -7.61 6.06
CA ASP A 144 -26.01 -8.13 7.38
C ASP A 144 -24.89 -9.06 7.92
N ASP A 145 -25.03 -9.48 9.19
CA ASP A 145 -24.02 -10.35 9.83
C ASP A 145 -23.77 -11.64 9.06
N ALA A 146 -24.77 -12.21 8.39
CA ALA A 146 -24.63 -13.44 7.62
C ALA A 146 -23.87 -13.18 6.30
N ALA A 147 -24.15 -12.09 5.60
CA ALA A 147 -23.43 -11.67 4.41
C ALA A 147 -21.95 -11.40 4.74
N ASN A 148 -21.70 -10.68 5.82
CA ASN A 148 -20.35 -10.36 6.29
C ASN A 148 -19.58 -11.64 6.68
N ALA A 149 -20.23 -12.60 7.34
CA ALA A 149 -19.59 -13.88 7.65
C ALA A 149 -19.20 -14.67 6.40
N ARG A 150 -20.07 -14.69 5.36
CA ARG A 150 -19.78 -15.36 4.09
C ARG A 150 -18.64 -14.66 3.36
N LEU A 151 -18.69 -13.33 3.25
CA LEU A 151 -17.63 -12.55 2.61
C LEU A 151 -16.28 -12.76 3.32
N MET A 152 -16.26 -12.68 4.65
CA MET A 152 -15.04 -12.90 5.42
C MET A 152 -14.50 -14.33 5.25
N SER A 153 -15.38 -15.34 5.16
CA SER A 153 -14.96 -16.70 4.85
C SER A 153 -14.33 -16.83 3.46
N ALA A 154 -14.88 -16.14 2.46
CA ALA A 154 -14.31 -16.09 1.11
C ALA A 154 -12.94 -15.39 1.10
N VAL A 155 -12.79 -14.27 1.80
CA VAL A 155 -11.51 -13.55 1.96
C VAL A 155 -10.46 -14.47 2.59
N LEU A 156 -10.77 -15.08 3.72
CA LEU A 156 -9.83 -15.91 4.47
C LEU A 156 -9.45 -17.22 3.75
N SER A 157 -10.30 -17.70 2.83
CA SER A 157 -9.99 -18.87 1.98
C SER A 157 -9.22 -18.52 0.71
N THR A 158 -9.05 -17.23 0.40
CA THR A 158 -8.31 -16.80 -0.79
C THR A 158 -6.81 -16.96 -0.58
N HIS A 159 -6.17 -17.70 -1.47
CA HIS A 159 -4.73 -17.83 -1.57
C HIS A 159 -4.24 -16.99 -2.77
N GLY A 160 -3.58 -15.87 -2.50
CA GLY A 160 -3.14 -14.92 -3.52
C GLY A 160 -4.19 -13.84 -3.84
N LYS A 161 -4.34 -13.48 -5.11
CA LYS A 161 -5.19 -12.38 -5.55
C LYS A 161 -6.69 -12.70 -5.41
N PHE A 162 -7.47 -11.65 -5.26
CA PHE A 162 -8.92 -11.77 -5.20
C PHE A 162 -9.55 -12.02 -6.58
N ASP A 163 -10.60 -12.84 -6.59
CA ASP A 163 -11.63 -12.89 -7.63
C ASP A 163 -12.79 -12.00 -7.17
N ILE A 164 -12.95 -10.85 -7.82
CA ILE A 164 -13.96 -9.84 -7.43
C ILE A 164 -15.37 -10.42 -7.54
N ALA A 165 -15.66 -11.19 -8.60
CA ALA A 165 -16.97 -11.78 -8.79
C ALA A 165 -17.29 -12.80 -7.69
N ALA A 166 -16.30 -13.60 -7.27
CA ALA A 166 -16.46 -14.55 -6.18
C ALA A 166 -16.72 -13.84 -4.82
N LEU A 167 -16.00 -12.76 -4.53
CA LEU A 167 -16.24 -11.96 -3.31
C LEU A 167 -17.65 -11.34 -3.30
N GLN A 168 -18.07 -10.76 -4.42
CA GLN A 168 -19.40 -10.18 -4.56
C GLN A 168 -20.52 -11.24 -4.50
N ALA A 169 -20.28 -12.44 -5.02
CA ALA A 169 -21.22 -13.56 -4.91
C ALA A 169 -21.34 -14.03 -3.45
N ALA A 170 -20.22 -14.17 -2.74
CA ALA A 170 -20.23 -14.53 -1.33
C ALA A 170 -21.00 -13.52 -0.46
N ALA A 171 -20.87 -12.23 -0.73
CA ALA A 171 -21.60 -11.20 -0.01
C ALA A 171 -23.12 -11.30 -0.25
N ARG A 172 -23.56 -11.64 -1.47
CA ARG A 172 -24.99 -11.77 -1.81
C ARG A 172 -25.64 -13.06 -1.33
N GLY A 173 -24.93 -14.16 -1.25
CA GLY A 173 -25.45 -15.49 -0.82
C GLY A 173 -25.85 -16.38 -1.98
#